data_80602339ddfb7629bf1ceb711bb8cead
#
_entry.id   80602339ddfb7629bf1ceb711bb8cead
#
_cell.length_a   1.000
_cell.length_b   1.000
_cell.length_c   1.000
_cell.angle_alpha   90.00
_cell.angle_beta   90.00
_cell.angle_gamma   90.00
#
_symmetry.space_group_name_H-M   'P 1'
#
loop_
_entity.id
_entity.type
_entity.pdbx_description
1 polymer ?
#
loop_
_entity_poly.entity_id
_entity_poly.type
_entity_poly.pdbx_seq_one_letter_code
_entity_poly.pdbx_strand_id
1 'polypeptide(L)'
;MELHFTGTGAAYYPRLGSNAAFFVKNNHLFMIDCGESTFRKMEARDEIRTCDKITVFITHLHADHIGSLGSFASYCLSVLQKRITVIAQDDTVVEILKLMGVPADMYDFTTDYTQIFEDGLHVEAVPVKHASDMKCCGFLIRDEDETIYFSADASGQPWKSQYWVRQVMDRLYTPTPDGYCGD
;
A
#
# COMPACT_ATOMS: atom_id res chain seq x y z
N MET A 1 -7.80 15.35 -2.48
CA MET A 1 -7.73 13.87 -2.23
C MET A 1 -7.52 13.63 -0.74
N GLU A 2 -8.30 12.75 -0.10
CA GLU A 2 -8.18 12.46 1.35
C GLU A 2 -7.60 11.05 1.54
N LEU A 3 -6.46 10.95 2.23
CA LEU A 3 -5.81 9.68 2.52
C LEU A 3 -6.25 9.18 3.90
N HIS A 4 -6.85 8.00 3.93
CA HIS A 4 -7.33 7.33 5.13
C HIS A 4 -6.39 6.20 5.52
N PHE A 5 -5.97 6.15 6.79
CA PHE A 5 -5.11 5.08 7.28
C PHE A 5 -5.93 3.94 7.87
N THR A 6 -5.62 2.71 7.49
CA THR A 6 -6.18 1.50 8.11
C THR A 6 -5.33 1.06 9.30
N GLY A 7 -4.09 1.48 9.38
CA GLY A 7 -3.18 1.26 10.49
C GLY A 7 -1.99 2.19 10.40
N THR A 8 -1.31 2.39 11.52
CA THR A 8 -0.16 3.29 11.66
C THR A 8 0.95 2.66 12.48
N GLY A 9 0.90 1.34 12.68
CA GLY A 9 1.89 0.58 13.44
C GLY A 9 3.01 0.05 12.56
N ALA A 10 4.20 -0.05 13.13
CA ALA A 10 5.32 -0.77 12.55
C ALA A 10 5.16 -2.29 12.77
N ALA A 11 5.98 -3.12 12.10
CA ALA A 11 5.91 -4.58 12.09
C ALA A 11 5.71 -5.21 13.48
N TYR A 12 6.42 -4.72 14.48
CA TYR A 12 6.40 -5.29 15.83
C TYR A 12 5.45 -4.56 16.80
N TYR A 13 4.56 -3.72 16.28
CA TYR A 13 3.57 -3.00 17.10
C TYR A 13 2.13 -3.24 16.62
N PRO A 14 1.63 -4.48 16.76
CA PRO A 14 0.35 -4.90 16.16
C PRO A 14 -0.89 -4.17 16.70
N ARG A 15 -0.78 -3.49 17.85
CA ARG A 15 -1.90 -2.75 18.46
C ARG A 15 -2.39 -1.60 17.58
N LEU A 16 -1.51 -0.97 16.80
CA LEU A 16 -1.87 0.11 15.88
C LEU A 16 -2.28 -0.41 14.50
N GLY A 17 -2.13 -1.71 14.27
CA GLY A 17 -2.36 -2.34 12.97
C GLY A 17 -1.23 -2.05 11.99
N SER A 18 -1.17 -2.84 10.93
CA SER A 18 -0.19 -2.69 9.84
C SER A 18 -0.35 -1.34 9.17
N ASN A 19 0.76 -0.68 8.89
CA ASN A 19 0.76 0.59 8.19
C ASN A 19 0.24 0.41 6.76
N ALA A 20 -0.93 0.94 6.52
CA ALA A 20 -1.54 0.93 5.20
C ALA A 20 -2.55 2.08 5.09
N ALA A 21 -2.73 2.57 3.88
CA ALA A 21 -3.62 3.68 3.61
C ALA A 21 -4.49 3.41 2.38
N PHE A 22 -5.58 4.16 2.25
CA PHE A 22 -6.41 4.14 1.05
C PHE A 22 -7.01 5.51 0.77
N PHE A 23 -7.43 5.69 -0.45
CA PHE A 23 -8.25 6.82 -0.90
C PHE A 23 -9.19 6.37 -2.03
N VAL A 24 -10.22 7.15 -2.27
CA VAL A 24 -11.17 6.92 -3.37
C VAL A 24 -11.12 8.10 -4.32
N LYS A 25 -11.06 7.82 -5.61
CA LYS A 25 -11.22 8.81 -6.67
C LYS A 25 -12.06 8.18 -7.78
N ASN A 26 -13.11 8.88 -8.19
CA ASN A 26 -14.00 8.49 -9.32
C ASN A 26 -14.47 7.02 -9.24
N ASN A 27 -14.99 6.63 -8.09
CA ASN A 27 -15.47 5.27 -7.84
C ASN A 27 -14.40 4.16 -7.95
N HIS A 28 -13.12 4.54 -7.84
CA HIS A 28 -11.98 3.64 -7.82
C HIS A 28 -11.31 3.71 -6.44
N LEU A 29 -11.21 2.59 -5.77
CA LEU A 29 -10.51 2.44 -4.50
C LEU A 29 -9.02 2.17 -4.77
N PHE A 30 -8.18 3.03 -4.25
CA PHE A 30 -6.73 2.87 -4.26
C PHE A 30 -6.24 2.57 -2.85
N MET A 31 -5.47 1.52 -2.71
CA MET A 31 -4.85 1.13 -1.44
C MET A 31 -3.33 1.17 -1.57
N ILE A 32 -2.67 1.52 -0.48
CA ILE A 32 -1.22 1.42 -0.33
C ILE A 32 -0.97 0.41 0.76
N ASP A 33 -0.38 -0.72 0.38
CA ASP A 33 -0.14 -1.90 1.18
C ASP A 33 -1.39 -2.64 1.66
N CYS A 34 -1.21 -3.91 1.98
CA CYS A 34 -2.24 -4.80 2.50
C CYS A 34 -1.62 -5.77 3.53
N GLY A 35 -1.09 -5.20 4.61
CA GLY A 35 -0.46 -5.92 5.69
C GLY A 35 -1.44 -6.75 6.52
N GLU A 36 -0.93 -7.42 7.53
CA GLU A 36 -1.62 -8.45 8.32
C GLU A 36 -3.00 -8.03 8.85
N SER A 37 -3.15 -6.77 9.27
CA SER A 37 -4.42 -6.28 9.84
C SER A 37 -5.33 -5.58 8.83
N THR A 38 -4.83 -5.32 7.60
CA THR A 38 -5.48 -4.43 6.63
C THR A 38 -6.75 -5.02 6.08
N PHE A 39 -6.74 -6.30 5.67
CA PHE A 39 -7.94 -6.95 5.14
C PHE A 39 -9.13 -6.87 6.10
N ARG A 40 -8.94 -7.21 7.36
CA ARG A 40 -10.00 -7.15 8.37
C ARG A 40 -10.63 -5.75 8.49
N LYS A 41 -9.80 -4.71 8.39
CA LYS A 41 -10.26 -3.32 8.48
C LYS A 41 -10.96 -2.87 7.20
N MET A 42 -10.45 -3.28 6.05
CA MET A 42 -11.06 -2.97 4.76
C MET A 42 -12.36 -3.72 4.54
N GLU A 43 -12.48 -4.97 5.03
CA GLU A 43 -13.71 -5.75 4.95
C GLU A 43 -14.90 -5.02 5.61
N ALA A 44 -14.65 -4.29 6.69
CA ALA A 44 -15.66 -3.50 7.40
C ALA A 44 -15.99 -2.15 6.71
N ARG A 45 -15.33 -1.80 5.60
CA ARG A 45 -15.52 -0.54 4.88
C ARG A 45 -16.50 -0.72 3.72
N ASP A 46 -17.31 0.29 3.48
CA ASP A 46 -18.25 0.27 2.36
C ASP A 46 -17.55 0.46 1.00
N GLU A 47 -16.40 1.15 0.99
CA GLU A 47 -15.65 1.48 -0.22
C GLU A 47 -15.25 0.24 -1.03
N ILE A 48 -14.91 -0.89 -0.38
CA ILE A 48 -14.59 -2.13 -1.10
C ILE A 48 -15.80 -2.73 -1.82
N ARG A 49 -17.01 -2.37 -1.37
CA ARG A 49 -18.28 -2.86 -1.97
C ARG A 49 -18.81 -1.89 -3.03
N THR A 50 -18.67 -0.61 -2.77
CA THR A 50 -19.27 0.44 -3.62
C THR A 50 -18.40 0.84 -4.79
N CYS A 51 -17.07 0.86 -4.66
CA CYS A 51 -16.16 1.19 -5.76
C CYS A 51 -16.17 0.08 -6.83
N ASP A 52 -16.14 0.47 -8.09
CA ASP A 52 -16.14 -0.47 -9.22
C ASP A 52 -14.78 -1.14 -9.43
N LYS A 53 -13.71 -0.41 -9.14
CA LYS A 53 -12.32 -0.85 -9.32
C LYS A 53 -11.56 -0.77 -7.99
N ILE A 54 -10.59 -1.68 -7.81
CA ILE A 54 -9.70 -1.69 -6.65
C ILE A 54 -8.27 -1.90 -7.14
N THR A 55 -7.39 -0.99 -6.77
CA THR A 55 -5.94 -1.11 -7.03
C THR A 55 -5.18 -1.09 -5.72
N VAL A 56 -4.22 -2.00 -5.57
CA VAL A 56 -3.34 -2.10 -4.40
C VAL A 56 -1.90 -1.86 -4.84
N PHE A 57 -1.31 -0.77 -4.39
CA PHE A 57 0.10 -0.46 -4.56
C PHE A 57 0.89 -1.10 -3.43
N ILE A 58 1.97 -1.81 -3.75
CA ILE A 58 2.83 -2.46 -2.77
C ILE A 58 4.15 -1.70 -2.65
N THR A 59 4.46 -1.25 -1.45
CA THR A 59 5.71 -0.53 -1.16
C THR A 59 6.90 -1.47 -1.08
N HIS A 60 6.75 -2.61 -0.41
CA HIS A 60 7.72 -3.69 -0.29
C HIS A 60 7.07 -4.96 0.27
N LEU A 61 7.83 -6.05 0.40
CA LEU A 61 7.28 -7.38 0.60
C LEU A 61 7.33 -7.90 2.04
N HIS A 62 7.54 -7.05 3.05
CA HIS A 62 7.43 -7.48 4.44
C HIS A 62 5.98 -7.87 4.80
N ALA A 63 5.81 -8.76 5.79
CA ALA A 63 4.50 -9.30 6.15
C ALA A 63 3.50 -8.22 6.61
N ASP A 64 3.97 -7.21 7.30
CA ASP A 64 3.15 -6.07 7.74
C ASP A 64 2.70 -5.15 6.58
N HIS A 65 3.21 -5.38 5.35
CA HIS A 65 2.81 -4.66 4.13
C HIS A 65 2.05 -5.54 3.12
N ILE A 66 2.24 -6.88 3.13
CA ILE A 66 1.53 -7.79 2.21
C ILE A 66 0.81 -8.95 2.88
N GLY A 67 0.91 -9.11 4.20
CA GLY A 67 0.50 -10.33 4.90
C GLY A 67 -0.97 -10.72 4.74
N SER A 68 -1.88 -9.79 4.46
CA SER A 68 -3.27 -10.12 4.17
C SER A 68 -3.68 -9.94 2.69
N LEU A 69 -2.74 -9.61 1.80
CA LEU A 69 -3.02 -9.36 0.38
C LEU A 69 -3.69 -10.55 -0.30
N GLY A 70 -3.21 -11.77 -0.03
CA GLY A 70 -3.78 -12.99 -0.62
C GLY A 70 -5.23 -13.21 -0.20
N SER A 71 -5.54 -13.03 1.09
CA SER A 71 -6.91 -13.13 1.61
C SER A 71 -7.80 -12.04 1.04
N PHE A 72 -7.27 -10.82 0.90
CA PHE A 72 -7.99 -9.68 0.33
C PHE A 72 -8.33 -9.92 -1.15
N ALA A 73 -7.37 -10.35 -1.96
CA ALA A 73 -7.59 -10.67 -3.37
C ALA A 73 -8.65 -11.77 -3.54
N SER A 74 -8.52 -12.86 -2.77
CA SER A 74 -9.46 -13.97 -2.78
C SER A 74 -10.86 -13.55 -2.39
N TYR A 75 -11.00 -12.73 -1.35
CA TYR A 75 -12.29 -12.19 -0.90
C TYR A 75 -12.93 -11.28 -1.96
N CYS A 76 -12.15 -10.35 -2.51
CA CYS A 76 -12.66 -9.45 -3.55
C CYS A 76 -13.20 -10.22 -4.75
N LEU A 77 -12.49 -11.22 -5.25
CA LEU A 77 -12.96 -12.02 -6.37
C LEU A 77 -14.13 -12.94 -5.99
N SER A 78 -13.99 -13.71 -4.91
CA SER A 78 -14.95 -14.81 -4.62
C SER A 78 -16.22 -14.31 -3.98
N VAL A 79 -16.18 -13.23 -3.18
CA VAL A 79 -17.33 -12.71 -2.45
C VAL A 79 -17.92 -11.48 -3.13
N LEU A 80 -17.06 -10.52 -3.53
CA LEU A 80 -17.53 -9.28 -4.12
C LEU A 80 -17.62 -9.33 -5.64
N GLN A 81 -17.13 -10.40 -6.28
CA GLN A 81 -17.04 -10.55 -7.74
C GLN A 81 -16.23 -9.43 -8.41
N LYS A 82 -15.22 -8.93 -7.69
CA LYS A 82 -14.32 -7.86 -8.15
C LYS A 82 -12.90 -8.38 -8.23
N ARG A 83 -12.29 -8.21 -9.40
CA ARG A 83 -10.90 -8.51 -9.61
C ARG A 83 -10.08 -7.28 -9.24
N ILE A 84 -9.13 -7.43 -8.33
CA ILE A 84 -8.24 -6.33 -7.93
C ILE A 84 -7.03 -6.25 -8.86
N THR A 85 -6.45 -5.06 -9.00
CA THR A 85 -5.14 -4.87 -9.63
C THR A 85 -4.08 -4.72 -8.54
N VAL A 86 -3.02 -5.51 -8.59
CA VAL A 86 -1.85 -5.40 -7.72
C VAL A 86 -0.71 -4.77 -8.52
N ILE A 87 -0.11 -3.72 -7.97
CA ILE A 87 1.04 -3.04 -8.56
C ILE A 87 2.22 -3.13 -7.60
N ALA A 88 3.32 -3.74 -8.03
CA ALA A 88 4.54 -3.88 -7.22
C ALA A 88 5.79 -3.67 -8.07
N GLN A 89 6.95 -3.52 -7.44
CA GLN A 89 8.20 -3.18 -8.11
C GLN A 89 8.80 -4.32 -8.95
N ASP A 90 8.37 -5.55 -8.70
CA ASP A 90 8.72 -6.75 -9.48
C ASP A 90 7.68 -7.86 -9.23
N ASP A 91 7.87 -8.97 -9.89
CA ASP A 91 6.96 -10.11 -9.88
C ASP A 91 7.12 -11.06 -8.67
N THR A 92 8.02 -10.76 -7.74
CA THR A 92 8.20 -11.58 -6.53
C THR A 92 6.91 -11.69 -5.71
N VAL A 93 6.08 -10.64 -5.71
CA VAL A 93 4.76 -10.69 -5.05
C VAL A 93 3.85 -11.76 -5.65
N VAL A 94 3.95 -12.02 -6.96
CA VAL A 94 3.16 -13.06 -7.66
C VAL A 94 3.58 -14.45 -7.18
N GLU A 95 4.88 -14.67 -7.00
CA GLU A 95 5.39 -15.94 -6.48
C GLU A 95 4.95 -16.17 -5.03
N ILE A 96 5.01 -15.12 -4.19
CA ILE A 96 4.53 -15.18 -2.80
C ILE A 96 3.03 -15.53 -2.77
N LEU A 97 2.20 -14.83 -3.53
CA LEU A 97 0.76 -15.08 -3.60
C LEU A 97 0.45 -16.50 -4.06
N LYS A 98 1.19 -17.00 -5.04
CA LYS A 98 1.08 -18.39 -5.52
C LYS A 98 1.41 -19.40 -4.40
N LEU A 99 2.47 -19.17 -3.64
CA LEU A 99 2.84 -20.00 -2.48
C LEU A 99 1.78 -19.95 -1.37
N MET A 100 1.07 -18.83 -1.23
CA MET A 100 -0.07 -18.66 -0.32
C MET A 100 -1.36 -19.32 -0.86
N GLY A 101 -1.34 -19.96 -2.03
CA GLY A 101 -2.50 -20.60 -2.64
C GLY A 101 -3.41 -19.63 -3.41
N VAL A 102 -2.91 -18.46 -3.78
CA VAL A 102 -3.63 -17.46 -4.60
C VAL A 102 -3.05 -17.46 -6.01
N PRO A 103 -3.66 -18.16 -6.96
CA PRO A 103 -3.13 -18.23 -8.32
C PRO A 103 -3.33 -16.92 -9.08
N ALA A 104 -2.50 -16.71 -10.11
CA ALA A 104 -2.43 -15.46 -10.87
C ALA A 104 -3.71 -15.07 -11.63
N ASP A 105 -4.66 -15.99 -11.78
CA ASP A 105 -5.97 -15.71 -12.37
C ASP A 105 -6.97 -15.05 -11.38
N MET A 106 -6.61 -14.91 -10.11
CA MET A 106 -7.46 -14.29 -9.11
C MET A 106 -7.32 -12.75 -9.05
N TYR A 107 -6.28 -12.17 -9.64
CA TYR A 107 -6.01 -10.74 -9.65
C TYR A 107 -5.30 -10.34 -10.93
N ASP A 108 -5.25 -9.05 -11.24
CA ASP A 108 -4.41 -8.49 -12.28
C ASP A 108 -3.11 -8.00 -11.67
N PHE A 109 -2.00 -8.14 -12.37
CA PHE A 109 -0.68 -7.72 -11.89
C PHE A 109 0.04 -6.89 -12.93
N THR A 110 0.71 -5.83 -12.48
CA THR A 110 1.63 -5.05 -13.31
C THR A 110 2.75 -4.43 -12.47
N THR A 111 3.87 -4.16 -13.10
CA THR A 111 4.97 -3.35 -12.54
C THR A 111 4.95 -1.91 -13.04
N ASP A 112 3.95 -1.55 -13.83
CA ASP A 112 3.82 -0.22 -14.41
C ASP A 112 3.06 0.71 -13.47
N TYR A 113 3.78 1.58 -12.77
CA TYR A 113 3.22 2.63 -11.92
C TYR A 113 2.81 3.87 -12.71
N THR A 114 3.20 3.97 -13.98
CA THR A 114 2.94 5.16 -14.80
C THR A 114 1.57 5.13 -15.45
N GLN A 115 0.78 4.09 -15.19
CA GLN A 115 -0.59 4.04 -15.67
C GLN A 115 -1.32 5.28 -15.19
N ILE A 116 -1.67 6.15 -16.12
CA ILE A 116 -2.60 7.24 -15.88
C ILE A 116 -3.93 6.53 -15.60
N PHE A 117 -4.25 6.41 -14.32
CA PHE A 117 -5.60 6.06 -13.97
C PHE A 117 -6.47 7.19 -14.48
N GLU A 118 -7.48 6.86 -15.27
CA GLU A 118 -8.46 7.79 -15.80
C GLU A 118 -8.72 8.90 -14.77
N ASP A 119 -8.62 10.19 -15.12
CA ASP A 119 -8.89 11.36 -14.29
C ASP A 119 -7.69 12.13 -13.70
N GLY A 120 -6.54 12.10 -14.34
CA GLY A 120 -5.42 12.96 -13.95
C GLY A 120 -4.64 12.53 -12.71
N LEU A 121 -4.91 11.31 -12.18
CA LEU A 121 -4.12 10.76 -11.10
C LEU A 121 -2.80 10.19 -11.62
N HIS A 122 -1.70 10.68 -11.08
CA HIS A 122 -0.35 10.18 -11.34
C HIS A 122 0.24 9.53 -10.10
N VAL A 123 0.74 8.31 -10.24
CA VAL A 123 1.46 7.60 -9.17
C VAL A 123 2.86 7.26 -9.65
N GLU A 124 3.86 7.63 -8.85
CA GLU A 124 5.27 7.37 -9.11
C GLU A 124 5.87 6.63 -7.92
N ALA A 125 6.53 5.49 -8.17
CA ALA A 125 7.29 4.79 -7.15
C ALA A 125 8.64 5.47 -6.94
N VAL A 126 8.90 5.94 -5.74
CA VAL A 126 10.15 6.59 -5.33
C VAL A 126 10.98 5.60 -4.52
N PRO A 127 12.13 5.13 -5.02
CA PRO A 127 12.98 4.22 -4.27
C PRO A 127 13.36 4.78 -2.90
N VAL A 128 13.24 3.95 -1.86
CA VAL A 128 13.59 4.32 -0.48
C VAL A 128 14.60 3.34 0.09
N LYS A 129 15.39 3.82 1.05
CA LYS A 129 16.30 2.97 1.80
C LYS A 129 15.55 2.37 3.00
N HIS A 130 15.41 1.04 3.02
CA HIS A 130 14.80 0.29 4.11
C HIS A 130 15.46 -1.08 4.23
N ALA A 131 15.00 -2.10 3.53
CA ALA A 131 15.61 -3.43 3.49
C ALA A 131 16.68 -3.52 2.39
N SER A 132 17.70 -4.37 2.60
CA SER A 132 18.78 -4.57 1.63
C SER A 132 18.57 -5.75 0.69
N ASP A 133 17.62 -6.62 1.01
CA ASP A 133 17.33 -7.89 0.33
C ASP A 133 16.10 -7.83 -0.57
N MET A 134 15.40 -6.69 -0.61
CA MET A 134 14.26 -6.46 -1.47
C MET A 134 14.17 -5.02 -1.95
N LYS A 135 13.41 -4.80 -3.01
CA LYS A 135 13.08 -3.45 -3.48
C LYS A 135 12.06 -2.80 -2.54
N CYS A 136 12.35 -1.56 -2.16
CA CYS A 136 11.46 -0.76 -1.31
C CYS A 136 11.20 0.60 -1.97
N CYS A 137 9.95 1.05 -1.96
CA CYS A 137 9.58 2.37 -2.45
C CYS A 137 8.55 3.05 -1.55
N GLY A 138 8.53 4.36 -1.62
CA GLY A 138 7.37 5.18 -1.29
C GLY A 138 6.62 5.55 -2.56
N PHE A 139 5.49 6.24 -2.42
CA PHE A 139 4.69 6.69 -3.55
C PHE A 139 4.51 8.19 -3.55
N LEU A 140 4.78 8.80 -4.69
CA LEU A 140 4.41 10.17 -4.98
C LEU A 140 3.11 10.14 -5.79
N ILE A 141 2.04 10.61 -5.18
CA ILE A 141 0.70 10.58 -5.73
C ILE A 141 0.28 11.99 -6.03
N ARG A 142 0.05 12.30 -7.31
CA ARG A 142 -0.34 13.63 -7.78
C ARG A 142 -1.75 13.59 -8.34
N ASP A 143 -2.54 14.52 -7.91
CA ASP A 143 -3.83 14.89 -8.45
C ASP A 143 -3.74 16.32 -9.03
N GLU A 144 -4.78 16.82 -9.70
CA GLU A 144 -4.80 18.16 -10.29
C GLU A 144 -4.41 19.25 -9.28
N ASP A 145 -4.89 19.14 -8.04
CA ASP A 145 -4.75 20.16 -7.00
C ASP A 145 -3.76 19.79 -5.87
N GLU A 146 -3.34 18.54 -5.77
CA GLU A 146 -2.59 18.07 -4.59
C GLU A 146 -1.51 17.05 -4.96
N THR A 147 -0.42 17.10 -4.22
CA THR A 147 0.63 16.07 -4.26
C THR A 147 0.84 15.50 -2.87
N ILE A 148 0.73 14.19 -2.75
CA ILE A 148 0.98 13.45 -1.51
C ILE A 148 2.22 12.59 -1.71
N TYR A 149 3.13 12.60 -0.74
CA TYR A 149 4.21 11.64 -0.66
C TYR A 149 3.97 10.68 0.51
N PHE A 150 3.78 9.41 0.20
CA PHE A 150 3.71 8.32 1.17
C PHE A 150 5.08 7.65 1.23
N SER A 151 5.79 7.79 2.35
CA SER A 151 7.19 7.38 2.47
C SER A 151 7.38 5.88 2.73
N ALA A 152 6.33 5.16 3.08
CA ALA A 152 6.45 3.80 3.62
C ALA A 152 7.51 3.74 4.74
N ASP A 153 8.24 2.63 4.86
CA ASP A 153 9.26 2.38 5.90
C ASP A 153 10.63 3.00 5.57
N ALA A 154 10.63 4.17 4.93
CA ALA A 154 11.88 4.82 4.55
C ALA A 154 12.75 5.19 5.76
N SER A 155 13.96 4.70 5.82
CA SER A 155 14.99 5.17 6.76
C SER A 155 15.60 6.49 6.25
N GLY A 156 15.05 7.62 6.70
CA GLY A 156 15.43 8.96 6.26
C GLY A 156 14.54 9.48 5.12
N GLN A 157 14.67 10.77 4.84
CA GLN A 157 13.89 11.40 3.78
C GLN A 157 14.64 11.36 2.45
N PRO A 158 14.16 10.66 1.43
CA PRO A 158 14.80 10.65 0.11
C PRO A 158 14.61 11.97 -0.63
N TRP A 159 13.82 12.90 -0.10
CA TRP A 159 13.30 14.05 -0.82
C TRP A 159 13.90 15.37 -0.34
N LYS A 160 14.67 16.02 -1.21
CA LYS A 160 14.96 17.46 -1.12
C LYS A 160 13.94 18.18 -1.99
N SER A 161 12.76 18.51 -1.46
CA SER A 161 11.70 19.05 -2.30
C SER A 161 11.85 20.53 -2.59
N GLN A 162 11.65 20.90 -3.85
CA GLN A 162 11.32 22.25 -4.29
C GLN A 162 9.82 22.49 -4.37
N TYR A 163 9.00 21.52 -3.95
CA TYR A 163 7.52 21.53 -4.07
C TYR A 163 6.87 21.43 -2.70
N TRP A 164 5.73 22.09 -2.52
CA TRP A 164 4.86 21.91 -1.38
C TRP A 164 4.20 20.52 -1.47
N VAL A 165 4.79 19.56 -0.80
CA VAL A 165 4.27 18.20 -0.71
C VAL A 165 3.68 18.04 0.68
N ARG A 166 2.41 17.69 0.77
CA ARG A 166 1.85 17.21 2.03
C ARG A 166 2.50 15.87 2.32
N GLN A 167 3.50 15.87 3.19
CA GLN A 167 4.16 14.66 3.60
C GLN A 167 3.27 13.92 4.59
N VAL A 168 2.71 12.81 4.14
CA VAL A 168 2.12 11.83 5.02
C VAL A 168 3.27 10.93 5.45
N MET A 169 3.89 11.30 6.56
CA MET A 169 4.92 10.47 7.16
C MET A 169 4.25 9.31 7.88
N ASP A 170 4.84 8.17 7.73
CA ASP A 170 4.76 7.09 8.68
C ASP A 170 5.26 7.61 10.03
N ARG A 171 4.39 8.23 10.78
CA ARG A 171 4.70 8.53 12.14
C ARG A 171 4.29 7.33 12.92
N LEU A 172 5.24 6.62 13.42
CA LEU A 172 5.22 6.30 14.84
C LEU A 172 6.33 5.31 15.12
N TYR A 173 7.54 5.79 14.91
CA TYR A 173 8.58 5.38 15.80
C TYR A 173 8.37 6.14 17.11
N THR A 174 7.48 5.68 17.97
CA THR A 174 7.58 5.97 19.39
C THR A 174 8.60 4.98 19.92
N PRO A 175 9.79 5.43 20.39
CA PRO A 175 10.68 4.55 21.11
C PRO A 175 9.85 3.92 22.24
N THR A 176 9.82 2.60 22.30
CA THR A 176 9.36 1.95 23.52
C THR A 176 10.26 2.43 24.66
N PRO A 177 9.78 2.56 25.89
CA PRO A 177 10.59 2.97 27.02
C PRO A 177 11.86 2.11 27.21
N ASP A 178 11.94 0.97 26.55
CA ASP A 178 13.00 -0.04 26.67
C ASP A 178 14.04 -0.01 25.54
N GLY A 179 14.05 1.05 24.69
CA GLY A 179 15.17 1.33 23.78
C GLY A 179 15.38 0.31 22.65
N TYR A 180 14.37 -0.44 22.24
CA TYR A 180 14.46 -1.32 21.06
C TYR A 180 14.44 -0.48 19.79
N CYS A 181 15.63 -0.13 19.29
CA CYS A 181 15.85 0.23 17.90
C CYS A 181 15.95 -1.07 17.09
N GLY A 182 14.93 -1.43 16.33
CA GLY A 182 15.10 -2.41 15.27
C GLY A 182 15.95 -1.79 14.17
N ASP A 183 17.08 -2.41 13.87
CA ASP A 183 17.93 -2.10 12.72
C ASP A 183 17.23 -2.40 11.39
#